data_5b3cf222f3689ef1aa8dd4c30dac0699
#
_entry.id   5b3cf222f3689ef1aa8dd4c30dac0699
#
_cell.length_a   1.000
_cell.length_b   1.000
_cell.length_c   1.000
_cell.angle_alpha   90.00
_cell.angle_beta   90.00
_cell.angle_gamma   90.00
#
_symmetry.space_group_name_H-M   'P 1'
#
loop_
_entity.id
_entity.type
_entity.pdbx_description
1 polymer ?
#
loop_
_entity_poly.entity_id
_entity_poly.type
_entity_poly.pdbx_seq_one_letter_code
_entity_poly.pdbx_strand_id
1 'polypeptide(L)'
;MSPSASALSRIATVFRLTAAERDYLFHLAGRVDPEIGEASTDNQIFGPLIDGFISAISVPAYLLDRYYSPIAWNEHTAILFNVWLAGLEKNLLRHVFLDPTARNFLIDWELRACQLLAQFRIEYTKHIDDPQMVELVKGLHEESDFFRKIWNDHHVLFREGNERSYIHPALGKLTYFQNTFAACSDPSTKLVILYPLGERQA
;
A
#
# COMPACT_ATOMS: atom_id res chain seq x y z
N MET A 1 -6.47 -16.80 27.92
CA MET A 1 -5.13 -16.89 27.30
C MET A 1 -5.30 -17.41 25.88
N SER A 2 -4.95 -16.62 24.87
CA SER A 2 -4.95 -17.11 23.48
C SER A 2 -3.71 -17.97 23.24
N PRO A 3 -3.81 -19.08 22.49
CA PRO A 3 -2.68 -19.94 22.18
C PRO A 3 -1.59 -19.18 21.38
N SER A 4 -0.33 -19.58 21.53
CA SER A 4 0.77 -19.02 20.74
C SER A 4 0.72 -19.53 19.30
N ALA A 5 1.29 -18.76 18.35
CA ALA A 5 1.38 -19.18 16.95
C ALA A 5 2.08 -20.56 16.80
N SER A 6 3.13 -20.79 17.59
CA SER A 6 3.83 -22.10 17.63
C SER A 6 2.94 -23.25 18.12
N ALA A 7 2.04 -23.00 19.07
CA ALA A 7 1.10 -24.01 19.53
C ALA A 7 0.05 -24.32 18.45
N LEU A 8 -0.44 -23.31 17.74
CA LEU A 8 -1.38 -23.47 16.64
C LEU A 8 -0.75 -24.24 15.46
N SER A 9 0.50 -23.94 15.11
CA SER A 9 1.23 -24.69 14.07
C SER A 9 1.38 -26.16 14.43
N ARG A 10 1.69 -26.49 15.69
CA ARG A 10 1.74 -27.88 16.15
C ARG A 10 0.39 -28.58 16.06
N ILE A 11 -0.69 -27.90 16.46
CA ILE A 11 -2.05 -28.42 16.33
C ILE A 11 -2.36 -28.73 14.88
N ALA A 12 -2.12 -27.77 13.97
CA ALA A 12 -2.36 -27.93 12.54
C ALA A 12 -1.58 -29.13 11.97
N THR A 13 -0.33 -29.31 12.35
CA THR A 13 0.50 -30.45 11.93
C THR A 13 -0.02 -31.78 12.46
N VAL A 14 -0.34 -31.85 13.76
CA VAL A 14 -0.83 -33.09 14.41
C VAL A 14 -2.14 -33.56 13.81
N PHE A 15 -3.06 -32.63 13.55
CA PHE A 15 -4.36 -32.92 12.96
C PHE A 15 -4.34 -32.98 11.44
N ARG A 16 -3.19 -32.76 10.79
CA ARG A 16 -3.03 -32.76 9.32
C ARG A 16 -4.03 -31.85 8.64
N LEU A 17 -4.23 -30.66 9.20
CA LEU A 17 -5.16 -29.70 8.64
C LEU A 17 -4.74 -29.29 7.23
N THR A 18 -5.72 -29.16 6.35
CA THR A 18 -5.52 -28.53 5.04
C THR A 18 -5.12 -27.07 5.20
N ALA A 19 -4.58 -26.44 4.15
CA ALA A 19 -4.21 -25.02 4.19
C ALA A 19 -5.39 -24.11 4.60
N ALA A 20 -6.60 -24.40 4.10
CA ALA A 20 -7.81 -23.66 4.45
C ALA A 20 -8.23 -23.83 5.93
N GLU A 21 -8.14 -25.06 6.46
CA GLU A 21 -8.47 -25.36 7.86
C GLU A 21 -7.43 -24.77 8.80
N ARG A 22 -6.17 -24.76 8.38
CA ARG A 22 -5.06 -24.13 9.11
C ARG A 22 -5.25 -22.62 9.17
N ASP A 23 -5.53 -21.96 8.06
CA ASP A 23 -5.82 -20.52 7.97
C ASP A 23 -7.01 -20.16 8.89
N TYR A 24 -8.07 -20.94 8.83
CA TYR A 24 -9.24 -20.76 9.69
C TYR A 24 -8.92 -20.91 11.19
N LEU A 25 -8.06 -21.86 11.56
CA LEU A 25 -7.60 -22.06 12.93
C LEU A 25 -6.85 -20.83 13.45
N PHE A 26 -5.93 -20.29 12.66
CA PHE A 26 -5.17 -19.09 13.02
C PHE A 26 -6.07 -17.87 13.10
N HIS A 27 -7.00 -17.72 12.16
CA HIS A 27 -7.98 -16.64 12.16
C HIS A 27 -8.87 -16.65 13.41
N LEU A 28 -9.39 -17.81 13.81
CA LEU A 28 -10.17 -17.96 15.05
C LEU A 28 -9.38 -17.59 16.31
N ALA A 29 -8.08 -17.85 16.30
CA ALA A 29 -7.20 -17.50 17.41
C ALA A 29 -6.75 -16.02 17.39
N GLY A 30 -7.14 -15.23 16.38
CA GLY A 30 -6.69 -13.85 16.19
C GLY A 30 -5.17 -13.76 15.96
N ARG A 31 -4.59 -14.75 15.29
CA ARG A 31 -3.16 -14.86 15.00
C ARG A 31 -2.93 -14.96 13.50
N VAL A 32 -1.75 -14.52 13.07
CA VAL A 32 -1.27 -14.74 11.69
C VAL A 32 -0.49 -16.05 11.67
N ASP A 33 -0.72 -16.87 10.63
CA ASP A 33 0.03 -18.09 10.43
C ASP A 33 1.44 -17.78 9.94
N PRO A 34 2.52 -18.16 10.65
CA PRO A 34 3.88 -17.90 10.23
C PRO A 34 4.26 -18.63 8.92
N GLU A 35 3.62 -19.75 8.58
CA GLU A 35 3.91 -20.48 7.35
C GLU A 35 3.24 -19.84 6.11
N ILE A 36 2.16 -19.08 6.27
CA ILE A 36 1.59 -18.28 5.18
C ILE A 36 2.49 -17.10 4.85
N GLY A 37 3.27 -16.61 5.81
CA GLY A 37 4.27 -15.53 5.58
C GLY A 37 5.51 -15.98 4.78
N GLU A 38 5.80 -17.28 4.73
CA GLU A 38 6.94 -17.86 3.97
C GLU A 38 6.51 -18.56 2.66
N ALA A 39 5.23 -18.77 2.44
CA ALA A 39 4.73 -19.34 1.21
C ALA A 39 4.43 -18.21 0.22
N SER A 40 5.30 -18.01 -0.73
CA SER A 40 4.92 -18.58 -2.01
C SER A 40 6.02 -18.40 -3.04
N THR A 41 6.61 -19.49 -3.39
CA THR A 41 7.12 -19.81 -4.73
C THR A 41 6.08 -19.52 -5.84
N ASP A 42 4.84 -19.21 -5.49
CA ASP A 42 3.77 -18.76 -6.38
C ASP A 42 4.00 -17.35 -6.98
N ASN A 43 4.84 -16.52 -6.40
CA ASN A 43 5.16 -15.20 -6.97
C ASN A 43 5.74 -15.25 -8.38
N GLN A 44 6.37 -16.37 -8.78
CA GLN A 44 6.90 -16.54 -10.15
C GLN A 44 5.80 -16.84 -11.18
N ILE A 45 4.68 -17.44 -10.77
CA ILE A 45 3.56 -17.74 -11.66
C ILE A 45 2.61 -16.53 -11.74
N PHE A 46 2.45 -15.77 -10.65
CA PHE A 46 1.54 -14.62 -10.59
C PHE A 46 2.10 -13.36 -11.27
N GLY A 47 3.43 -13.17 -11.36
CA GLY A 47 4.02 -11.98 -11.96
C GLY A 47 3.47 -11.66 -13.36
N PRO A 48 3.58 -12.56 -14.35
CA PRO A 48 3.05 -12.32 -15.69
C PRO A 48 1.52 -12.20 -15.76
N LEU A 49 0.80 -12.88 -14.86
CA LEU A 49 -0.66 -12.78 -14.76
C LEU A 49 -1.09 -11.43 -14.15
N ILE A 50 -0.36 -10.95 -13.15
CA ILE A 50 -0.58 -9.63 -12.53
C ILE A 50 -0.37 -8.53 -13.56
N ASP A 51 0.71 -8.59 -14.34
CA ASP A 51 0.99 -7.61 -15.38
C ASP A 51 -0.11 -7.60 -16.45
N GLY A 52 -0.55 -8.77 -16.90
CA GLY A 52 -1.68 -8.92 -17.83
C GLY A 52 -2.98 -8.35 -17.26
N PHE A 53 -3.28 -8.64 -16.00
CA PHE A 53 -4.48 -8.12 -15.32
C PHE A 53 -4.44 -6.59 -15.18
N ILE A 54 -3.33 -6.04 -14.70
CA ILE A 54 -3.17 -4.59 -14.52
C ILE A 54 -3.23 -3.87 -15.87
N SER A 55 -2.60 -4.42 -16.92
CA SER A 55 -2.62 -3.85 -18.27
C SER A 55 -4.01 -3.85 -18.92
N ALA A 56 -4.89 -4.75 -18.53
CA ALA A 56 -6.27 -4.80 -19.01
C ALA A 56 -7.17 -3.70 -18.41
N ILE A 57 -6.74 -3.02 -17.37
CA ILE A 57 -7.48 -1.92 -16.75
C ILE A 57 -7.27 -0.64 -17.56
N SER A 58 -8.34 -0.05 -18.08
CA SER A 58 -8.33 1.10 -18.99
C SER A 58 -8.21 2.47 -18.31
N VAL A 59 -7.94 2.50 -17.01
CA VAL A 59 -7.69 3.71 -16.20
C VAL A 59 -6.42 3.51 -15.39
N PRO A 60 -5.81 4.56 -14.81
CA PRO A 60 -4.62 4.39 -13.98
C PRO A 60 -4.85 3.38 -12.86
N ALA A 61 -4.03 2.32 -12.85
CA ALA A 61 -4.08 1.23 -11.88
C ALA A 61 -2.67 0.75 -11.53
N TYR A 62 -2.42 0.53 -10.25
CA TYR A 62 -1.14 0.04 -9.76
C TYR A 62 -1.29 -0.77 -8.48
N LEU A 63 -0.33 -1.66 -8.27
CA LEU A 63 -0.20 -2.48 -7.06
C LEU A 63 0.92 -1.96 -6.18
N LEU A 64 0.65 -1.88 -4.89
CA LEU A 64 1.63 -1.59 -3.85
C LEU A 64 1.82 -2.82 -2.96
N ASP A 65 3.06 -3.07 -2.55
CA ASP A 65 3.37 -4.00 -1.48
C ASP A 65 3.07 -3.40 -0.09
N ARG A 66 3.35 -4.16 0.97
CA ARG A 66 3.19 -3.71 2.37
C ARG A 66 4.05 -2.51 2.74
N TYR A 67 5.15 -2.29 2.05
CA TYR A 67 6.07 -1.17 2.25
C TYR A 67 5.68 0.07 1.43
N TYR A 68 4.57 0.00 0.68
CA TYR A 68 4.13 1.03 -0.26
C TYR A 68 5.08 1.24 -1.45
N SER A 69 5.81 0.18 -1.83
CA SER A 69 6.58 0.16 -3.08
C SER A 69 5.71 -0.38 -4.22
N PRO A 70 5.74 0.23 -5.41
CA PRO A 70 4.96 -0.24 -6.55
C PRO A 70 5.58 -1.53 -7.09
N ILE A 71 4.77 -2.57 -7.21
CA ILE A 71 5.17 -3.89 -7.74
C ILE A 71 4.67 -4.14 -9.16
N ALA A 72 3.57 -3.49 -9.56
CA ALA A 72 3.05 -3.50 -10.93
C ALA A 72 2.22 -2.25 -11.19
N TRP A 73 2.19 -1.78 -12.45
CA TRP A 73 1.36 -0.65 -12.88
C TRP A 73 1.11 -0.69 -14.39
N ASN A 74 0.01 -0.07 -14.84
CA ASN A 74 -0.29 0.04 -16.27
C ASN A 74 0.25 1.33 -16.90
N GLU A 75 0.13 1.44 -18.22
CA GLU A 75 0.59 2.59 -18.99
C GLU A 75 -0.09 3.90 -18.54
N HIS A 76 -1.39 3.86 -18.24
CA HIS A 76 -2.11 5.03 -17.73
C HIS A 76 -1.51 5.57 -16.42
N THR A 77 -1.07 4.67 -15.54
CA THR A 77 -0.36 5.03 -14.31
C THR A 77 1.02 5.61 -14.62
N ALA A 78 1.77 5.01 -15.55
CA ALA A 78 3.07 5.49 -15.95
C ALA A 78 3.02 6.91 -16.55
N ILE A 79 1.96 7.22 -17.30
CA ILE A 79 1.71 8.57 -17.83
C ILE A 79 1.36 9.54 -16.69
N LEU A 80 0.42 9.17 -15.82
CA LEU A 80 -0.05 10.06 -14.73
C LEU A 80 1.05 10.34 -13.70
N PHE A 81 1.79 9.33 -13.30
CA PHE A 81 2.82 9.40 -12.26
C PHE A 81 4.24 9.26 -12.83
N ASN A 82 4.48 9.82 -14.02
CA ASN A 82 5.76 9.68 -14.71
C ASN A 82 6.95 10.14 -13.85
N VAL A 83 6.82 11.22 -13.09
CA VAL A 83 7.88 11.75 -12.23
C VAL A 83 8.21 10.77 -11.12
N TRP A 84 7.20 10.23 -10.44
CA TRP A 84 7.38 9.24 -9.39
C TRP A 84 8.00 7.93 -9.93
N LEU A 85 7.38 7.35 -10.96
CA LEU A 85 7.77 6.02 -11.46
C LEU A 85 9.07 6.00 -12.25
N ALA A 86 9.47 7.13 -12.86
CA ALA A 86 10.76 7.28 -13.52
C ALA A 86 11.91 7.60 -12.56
N GLY A 87 11.61 7.99 -11.31
CA GLY A 87 12.59 8.27 -10.29
C GLY A 87 13.38 7.02 -9.85
N LEU A 88 14.56 7.23 -9.27
CA LEU A 88 15.36 6.16 -8.66
C LEU A 88 14.67 5.58 -7.42
N GLU A 89 14.03 6.42 -6.64
CA GLU A 89 13.26 6.07 -5.46
C GLU A 89 11.77 5.94 -5.84
N LYS A 90 11.29 4.71 -5.86
CA LYS A 90 9.90 4.42 -6.25
C LYS A 90 8.96 4.20 -5.07
N ASN A 91 9.47 4.13 -3.84
CA ASN A 91 8.60 3.99 -2.67
C ASN A 91 7.67 5.20 -2.53
N LEU A 92 6.37 4.95 -2.45
CA LEU A 92 5.35 6.02 -2.46
C LEU A 92 5.47 6.94 -1.24
N LEU A 93 5.80 6.39 -0.05
CA LEU A 93 6.00 7.21 1.14
C LEU A 93 7.21 8.12 0.97
N ARG A 94 8.34 7.56 0.53
CA ARG A 94 9.56 8.36 0.31
C ARG A 94 9.33 9.42 -0.76
N HIS A 95 8.65 9.10 -1.85
CA HIS A 95 8.28 10.09 -2.87
C HIS A 95 7.42 11.21 -2.27
N VAL A 96 6.35 10.88 -1.54
CA VAL A 96 5.44 11.90 -0.99
C VAL A 96 6.10 12.78 0.07
N PHE A 97 6.97 12.21 0.91
CA PHE A 97 7.57 12.95 2.05
C PHE A 97 8.91 13.60 1.74
N LEU A 98 9.68 13.09 0.77
CA LEU A 98 11.04 13.54 0.50
C LEU A 98 11.20 14.24 -0.84
N ASP A 99 10.40 13.89 -1.86
CA ASP A 99 10.52 14.49 -3.18
C ASP A 99 9.76 15.83 -3.24
N PRO A 100 10.45 16.96 -3.49
CA PRO A 100 9.80 18.26 -3.62
C PRO A 100 8.76 18.33 -4.75
N THR A 101 8.90 17.50 -5.79
CA THR A 101 7.96 17.47 -6.92
C THR A 101 6.57 16.97 -6.49
N ALA A 102 6.50 16.09 -5.49
CA ALA A 102 5.23 15.61 -4.94
C ALA A 102 4.37 16.76 -4.38
N ARG A 103 4.99 17.77 -3.76
CA ARG A 103 4.27 18.93 -3.21
C ARG A 103 3.61 19.79 -4.27
N ASN A 104 4.23 19.89 -5.46
CA ASN A 104 3.68 20.64 -6.58
C ASN A 104 2.64 19.83 -7.36
N PHE A 105 2.77 18.51 -7.33
CA PHE A 105 1.90 17.60 -8.04
C PHE A 105 0.59 17.30 -7.29
N LEU A 106 0.66 17.10 -5.97
CA LEU A 106 -0.51 16.76 -5.15
C LEU A 106 -1.23 18.03 -4.70
N ILE A 107 -2.47 18.22 -5.11
CA ILE A 107 -3.32 19.25 -4.53
C ILE A 107 -3.61 18.87 -3.07
N ASP A 108 -3.51 19.85 -2.16
CA ASP A 108 -3.61 19.65 -0.71
C ASP A 108 -2.59 18.62 -0.17
N TRP A 109 -1.33 18.75 -0.60
CA TRP A 109 -0.25 17.80 -0.30
C TRP A 109 -0.17 17.41 1.19
N GLU A 110 -0.25 18.36 2.12
CA GLU A 110 -0.18 18.08 3.57
C GLU A 110 -1.31 17.13 3.99
N LEU A 111 -2.53 17.40 3.54
CA LEU A 111 -3.69 16.55 3.83
C LEU A 111 -3.50 15.14 3.25
N ARG A 112 -2.98 15.05 2.02
CA ARG A 112 -2.72 13.77 1.35
C ARG A 112 -1.63 12.96 2.03
N ALA A 113 -0.55 13.62 2.44
CA ALA A 113 0.53 13.01 3.21
C ALA A 113 0.03 12.49 4.57
N CYS A 114 -0.81 13.25 5.28
CA CYS A 114 -1.43 12.80 6.53
C CYS A 114 -2.34 11.58 6.31
N GLN A 115 -3.16 11.57 5.26
CA GLN A 115 -4.04 10.44 4.93
C GLN A 115 -3.24 9.18 4.57
N LEU A 116 -2.19 9.33 3.76
CA LEU A 116 -1.30 8.24 3.39
C LEU A 116 -0.62 7.64 4.63
N LEU A 117 -0.10 8.51 5.50
CA LEU A 117 0.54 8.08 6.75
C LEU A 117 -0.42 7.36 7.68
N ALA A 118 -1.66 7.83 7.79
CA ALA A 118 -2.67 7.17 8.60
C ALA A 118 -2.96 5.73 8.13
N GLN A 119 -3.05 5.52 6.82
CA GLN A 119 -3.21 4.19 6.24
C GLN A 119 -1.96 3.32 6.44
N PHE A 120 -0.77 3.90 6.28
CA PHE A 120 0.49 3.20 6.50
C PHE A 120 0.68 2.76 7.95
N ARG A 121 0.28 3.57 8.94
CA ARG A 121 0.36 3.21 10.37
C ARG A 121 -0.41 1.93 10.70
N ILE A 122 -1.56 1.72 10.06
CA ILE A 122 -2.33 0.48 10.25
C ILE A 122 -1.49 -0.72 9.79
N GLU A 123 -0.80 -0.58 8.66
CA GLU A 123 0.06 -1.64 8.14
C GLU A 123 1.31 -1.83 9.01
N TYR A 124 1.97 -0.73 9.39
CA TYR A 124 3.11 -0.74 10.29
C TYR A 124 2.81 -1.47 11.61
N THR A 125 1.64 -1.23 12.20
CA THR A 125 1.25 -1.86 13.47
C THR A 125 1.11 -3.38 13.35
N LYS A 126 0.72 -3.89 12.19
CA LYS A 126 0.65 -5.33 11.93
C LYS A 126 2.01 -5.99 11.77
N HIS A 127 3.01 -5.21 11.35
CA HIS A 127 4.35 -5.67 10.97
C HIS A 127 5.46 -4.94 11.74
N ILE A 128 5.23 -4.65 13.03
CA ILE A 128 6.13 -3.83 13.87
C ILE A 128 7.53 -4.45 14.05
N ASP A 129 7.63 -5.77 13.94
CA ASP A 129 8.88 -6.53 14.08
C ASP A 129 9.58 -6.78 12.73
N ASP A 130 9.03 -6.28 11.61
CA ASP A 130 9.63 -6.40 10.29
C ASP A 130 10.80 -5.41 10.14
N PRO A 131 12.05 -5.89 9.98
CA PRO A 131 13.22 -5.01 9.93
C PRO A 131 13.18 -4.00 8.78
N GLN A 132 12.62 -4.37 7.61
CA GLN A 132 12.51 -3.48 6.47
C GLN A 132 11.48 -2.38 6.72
N MET A 133 10.39 -2.70 7.39
CA MET A 133 9.37 -1.73 7.80
C MET A 133 9.94 -0.72 8.81
N VAL A 134 10.69 -1.22 9.79
CA VAL A 134 11.37 -0.38 10.80
C VAL A 134 12.39 0.55 10.14
N GLU A 135 13.21 0.04 9.21
CA GLU A 135 14.22 0.85 8.52
C GLU A 135 13.57 1.93 7.63
N LEU A 136 12.47 1.61 6.94
CA LEU A 136 11.71 2.60 6.16
C LEU A 136 11.21 3.75 7.04
N VAL A 137 10.61 3.44 8.19
CA VAL A 137 10.11 4.45 9.14
C VAL A 137 11.25 5.29 9.71
N LYS A 138 12.36 4.64 10.09
CA LYS A 138 13.55 5.31 10.61
C LYS A 138 14.12 6.29 9.59
N GLY A 139 14.31 5.87 8.33
CA GLY A 139 14.81 6.73 7.27
C GLY A 139 13.88 7.93 7.02
N LEU A 140 12.57 7.72 6.95
CA LEU A 140 11.60 8.81 6.80
C LEU A 140 11.62 9.78 8.00
N HIS A 141 11.79 9.25 9.19
CA HIS A 141 11.87 10.05 10.41
C HIS A 141 13.15 10.91 10.46
N GLU A 142 14.27 10.42 9.94
CA GLU A 142 15.54 11.14 9.87
C GLU A 142 15.55 12.19 8.76
N GLU A 143 14.97 11.89 7.59
CA GLU A 143 15.07 12.68 6.38
C GLU A 143 13.93 13.70 6.20
N SER A 144 12.77 13.56 6.89
CA SER A 144 11.61 14.44 6.74
C SER A 144 11.12 15.01 8.07
N ASP A 145 11.29 16.34 8.26
CA ASP A 145 10.73 17.04 9.42
C ASP A 145 9.20 16.94 9.47
N PHE A 146 8.55 17.00 8.31
CA PHE A 146 7.10 16.91 8.23
C PHE A 146 6.62 15.51 8.61
N PHE A 147 7.28 14.45 8.10
CA PHE A 147 6.97 13.07 8.51
C PHE A 147 7.14 12.91 10.02
N ARG A 148 8.28 13.34 10.58
CA ARG A 148 8.58 13.27 12.02
C ARG A 148 7.52 13.96 12.85
N LYS A 149 7.12 15.17 12.46
CA LYS A 149 6.06 15.93 13.13
C LYS A 149 4.76 15.15 13.17
N ILE A 150 4.24 14.72 12.02
CA ILE A 150 2.94 14.05 11.95
C ILE A 150 3.00 12.60 12.45
N TRP A 151 4.17 11.94 12.43
CA TRP A 151 4.36 10.61 13.03
C TRP A 151 4.19 10.63 14.54
N ASN A 152 4.69 11.66 15.21
CA ASN A 152 4.59 11.84 16.66
C ASN A 152 3.22 12.42 17.09
N ASP A 153 2.54 13.09 16.17
CA ASP A 153 1.22 13.67 16.41
C ASP A 153 0.13 12.61 16.10
N HIS A 154 -0.53 12.14 17.17
CA HIS A 154 -1.54 11.09 17.06
C HIS A 154 -2.91 11.61 16.59
N HIS A 155 -3.04 12.90 16.28
CA HIS A 155 -4.26 13.49 15.76
C HIS A 155 -4.43 13.17 14.27
N VAL A 156 -5.10 12.08 13.99
CA VAL A 156 -5.51 11.73 12.63
C VAL A 156 -6.82 12.45 12.30
N LEU A 157 -6.73 13.58 11.63
CA LEU A 157 -7.90 14.18 10.98
C LEU A 157 -8.25 13.35 9.74
N PHE A 158 -9.11 12.35 9.93
CA PHE A 158 -9.75 11.66 8.84
C PHE A 158 -10.76 12.62 8.19
N ARG A 159 -10.39 13.24 7.08
CA ARG A 159 -11.38 13.74 6.13
C ARG A 159 -11.66 12.59 5.16
N GLU A 160 -12.83 12.00 5.29
CA GLU A 160 -13.29 11.01 4.32
C GLU A 160 -13.41 11.68 2.95
N GLY A 161 -12.88 11.04 1.94
CA GLY A 161 -12.99 11.46 0.55
C GLY A 161 -12.01 10.68 -0.31
N ASN A 162 -12.53 9.94 -1.27
CA ASN A 162 -11.74 9.18 -2.24
C ASN A 162 -11.35 10.03 -3.46
N GLU A 163 -11.70 11.31 -3.48
CA GLU A 163 -11.31 12.23 -4.54
C GLU A 163 -9.83 12.59 -4.43
N ARG A 164 -9.11 12.52 -5.53
CA ARG A 164 -7.68 12.82 -5.65
C ARG A 164 -7.48 13.79 -6.80
N SER A 165 -6.90 14.93 -6.50
CA SER A 165 -6.60 15.95 -7.52
C SER A 165 -5.10 16.16 -7.62
N TYR A 166 -4.63 16.30 -8.87
CA TYR A 166 -3.24 16.43 -9.24
C TYR A 166 -3.03 17.61 -10.17
N ILE A 167 -1.85 18.24 -10.12
CA ILE A 167 -1.38 19.20 -11.12
C ILE A 167 -0.34 18.48 -11.97
N HIS A 168 -0.79 17.91 -13.09
CA HIS A 168 0.13 17.22 -14.00
C HIS A 168 0.88 18.25 -14.88
N PRO A 169 2.22 18.15 -15.03
CA PRO A 169 3.01 19.17 -15.76
C PRO A 169 2.56 19.39 -17.19
N ALA A 170 2.14 18.34 -17.90
CA ALA A 170 1.72 18.40 -19.30
C ALA A 170 0.19 18.43 -19.48
N LEU A 171 -0.59 17.87 -18.56
CA LEU A 171 -2.04 17.67 -18.71
C LEU A 171 -2.87 18.62 -17.84
N GLY A 172 -2.22 19.46 -17.03
CA GLY A 172 -2.91 20.39 -16.13
C GLY A 172 -3.56 19.71 -14.92
N LYS A 173 -4.68 20.29 -14.45
CA LYS A 173 -5.41 19.76 -13.29
C LYS A 173 -6.21 18.52 -13.68
N LEU A 174 -5.98 17.44 -12.97
CA LEU A 174 -6.66 16.16 -13.15
C LEU A 174 -7.30 15.75 -11.82
N THR A 175 -8.52 15.23 -11.88
CA THR A 175 -9.26 14.77 -10.70
C THR A 175 -9.74 13.35 -10.92
N TYR A 176 -9.51 12.50 -9.92
CA TYR A 176 -9.86 11.09 -9.93
C TYR A 176 -10.60 10.69 -8.66
N PHE A 177 -11.42 9.67 -8.77
CA PHE A 177 -11.94 8.92 -7.64
C PHE A 177 -11.06 7.70 -7.41
N GLN A 178 -10.42 7.61 -6.24
CA GLN A 178 -9.54 6.51 -5.87
C GLN A 178 -10.32 5.39 -5.18
N ASN A 179 -10.16 4.17 -5.68
CA ASN A 179 -10.52 2.95 -4.97
C ASN A 179 -9.26 2.15 -4.65
N THR A 180 -9.24 1.60 -3.44
CA THR A 180 -8.15 0.72 -2.99
C THR A 180 -8.73 -0.59 -2.54
N PHE A 181 -8.22 -1.69 -3.09
CA PHE A 181 -8.63 -3.06 -2.79
C PHE A 181 -7.45 -3.81 -2.20
N ALA A 182 -7.70 -4.64 -1.21
CA ALA A 182 -6.71 -5.59 -0.71
C ALA A 182 -6.80 -6.90 -1.51
N ALA A 183 -5.67 -7.51 -1.81
CA ALA A 183 -5.67 -8.84 -2.43
C ALA A 183 -6.09 -9.90 -1.42
N CYS A 184 -6.93 -10.85 -1.82
CA CYS A 184 -7.38 -11.94 -0.93
C CYS A 184 -6.21 -12.84 -0.49
N SER A 185 -5.22 -13.05 -1.36
CA SER A 185 -4.04 -13.88 -1.10
C SER A 185 -3.03 -13.22 -0.17
N ASP A 186 -2.92 -11.90 -0.24
CA ASP A 186 -2.08 -11.08 0.65
C ASP A 186 -2.78 -9.74 0.91
N PRO A 187 -3.48 -9.59 2.04
CA PRO A 187 -4.20 -8.36 2.39
C PRO A 187 -3.31 -7.12 2.55
N SER A 188 -2.00 -7.29 2.66
CA SER A 188 -1.05 -6.16 2.67
C SER A 188 -0.75 -5.63 1.27
N THR A 189 -0.98 -6.42 0.22
CA THR A 189 -0.92 -5.96 -1.18
C THR A 189 -2.17 -5.17 -1.54
N LYS A 190 -1.98 -3.97 -2.08
CA LYS A 190 -3.05 -3.01 -2.38
C LYS A 190 -3.12 -2.72 -3.86
N LEU A 191 -4.26 -3.04 -4.47
CA LEU A 191 -4.60 -2.57 -5.82
C LEU A 191 -5.26 -1.19 -5.70
N VAL A 192 -4.64 -0.19 -6.29
CA VAL A 192 -5.18 1.18 -6.38
C VAL A 192 -5.66 1.43 -7.80
N ILE A 193 -6.90 1.87 -7.94
CA ILE A 193 -7.51 2.25 -9.22
C ILE A 193 -7.99 3.70 -9.12
N LEU A 194 -7.65 4.51 -10.12
CA LEU A 194 -8.02 5.93 -10.20
C LEU A 194 -9.00 6.12 -11.36
N TYR A 195 -10.27 6.29 -11.03
CA TYR A 195 -11.30 6.55 -12.02
C TYR A 195 -11.39 8.07 -12.30
N PRO A 196 -11.22 8.53 -13.55
CA PRO A 196 -11.25 9.95 -13.86
C PRO A 196 -12.62 10.53 -13.57
N LEU A 197 -12.65 11.60 -12.79
CA LEU A 197 -13.85 12.43 -12.64
C LEU A 197 -13.77 13.50 -13.73
N GLY A 198 -14.69 13.45 -14.70
CA GLY A 198 -14.82 14.52 -15.69
C GLY A 198 -15.01 15.87 -14.98
N GLU A 199 -14.59 16.96 -15.63
CA GLU A 199 -14.88 18.30 -15.12
C GLU A 199 -16.38 18.38 -14.84
N ARG A 200 -16.76 18.55 -13.55
CA ARG A 200 -18.12 18.96 -13.23
C ARG A 200 -18.28 20.33 -13.84
N GLN A 201 -19.04 20.40 -14.95
CA GLN A 201 -19.56 21.68 -15.43
C GLN A 201 -20.32 22.29 -14.26
N ALA A 202 -19.78 23.41 -13.77
CA ALA A 202 -20.40 24.22 -12.72
C ALA A 202 -21.63 24.96 -13.27
#